data_753d0e18ab9410d3be3e01262aca7bc3
#
_entry.id   753d0e18ab9410d3be3e01262aca7bc3
#
_cell.length_a   1.000
_cell.length_b   1.000
_cell.length_c   1.000
_cell.angle_alpha   90.00
_cell.angle_beta   90.00
_cell.angle_gamma   90.00
#
_symmetry.space_group_name_H-M   'P 1'
#
loop_
_entity.id
_entity.type
_entity.pdbx_description
1 polymer ?
#
loop_
_entity_poly.entity_id
_entity_poly.type
_entity_poly.pdbx_seq_one_letter_code
_entity_poly.pdbx_strand_id
1 'polypeptide(L)'
;MRSGGWKPFWAALFASLLVLVPLVGGTVLLSRQQLRTQLRQAARSESGVPIQLPRTTDQLTVLLCVSGEQPGFVLAYLNASQNCVHLLSVPAVLTVPFAEEETSLARCYAAAGPARCREALAQVLALPEGTRYLAFSPDVLERIASRYGPVRVGFTGALTEEELARYGRSRAVQGISAGDAHEFLCQLQADEAFSPVRTAAARAAVWDAFLRQDLDLLPATLPDALRASSSALLTDLTALDYDALERTLEFLANNSAAVAAQALPGQWNAASGTYTVTDASR
;
A
#
# COMPACT_ATOMS: atom_id res chain seq x y z
N MET A 1 -5.97 -60.29 22.61
CA MET A 1 -6.66 -58.99 22.58
C MET A 1 -6.17 -58.20 21.36
N ARG A 2 -7.08 -57.88 20.41
CA ARG A 2 -6.76 -57.35 19.08
C ARG A 2 -6.56 -55.83 19.14
N SER A 3 -5.34 -55.34 18.97
CA SER A 3 -5.00 -53.90 18.82
C SER A 3 -4.83 -53.54 17.34
N GLY A 4 -5.89 -53.70 16.53
CA GLY A 4 -5.82 -53.55 15.08
C GLY A 4 -6.56 -52.37 14.47
N GLY A 5 -7.29 -51.55 15.25
CA GLY A 5 -8.24 -50.59 14.71
C GLY A 5 -7.73 -49.20 14.39
N TRP A 6 -6.54 -48.79 14.84
CA TRP A 6 -6.08 -47.42 14.70
C TRP A 6 -5.33 -47.09 13.40
N LYS A 7 -4.63 -48.05 12.86
CA LYS A 7 -3.89 -47.86 11.56
C LYS A 7 -4.80 -47.60 10.37
N PRO A 8 -5.91 -48.32 10.14
CA PRO A 8 -6.81 -48.04 9.04
C PRO A 8 -7.57 -46.72 9.19
N PHE A 9 -7.86 -46.28 10.43
CA PHE A 9 -8.49 -44.98 10.68
C PHE A 9 -7.58 -43.81 10.27
N TRP A 10 -6.32 -43.84 10.69
CA TRP A 10 -5.35 -42.80 10.28
C TRP A 10 -5.07 -42.80 8.79
N ALA A 11 -5.02 -43.97 8.16
CA ALA A 11 -4.83 -44.08 6.70
C ALA A 11 -6.03 -43.48 5.95
N ALA A 12 -7.25 -43.72 6.39
CA ALA A 12 -8.46 -43.13 5.79
C ALA A 12 -8.54 -41.63 6.04
N LEU A 13 -8.16 -41.15 7.23
CA LEU A 13 -8.11 -39.73 7.55
C LEU A 13 -7.09 -38.98 6.66
N PHE A 14 -5.88 -39.52 6.51
CA PHE A 14 -4.86 -38.92 5.64
C PHE A 14 -5.26 -38.96 4.16
N ALA A 15 -5.88 -40.04 3.70
CA ALA A 15 -6.38 -40.12 2.34
C ALA A 15 -7.51 -39.11 2.05
N SER A 16 -8.44 -38.90 3.01
CA SER A 16 -9.50 -37.91 2.86
C SER A 16 -8.97 -36.48 2.91
N LEU A 17 -7.95 -36.20 3.77
CA LEU A 17 -7.32 -34.90 3.86
C LEU A 17 -6.54 -34.56 2.59
N LEU A 18 -5.87 -35.54 1.98
CA LEU A 18 -5.09 -35.40 0.77
C LEU A 18 -5.98 -35.09 -0.47
N VAL A 19 -7.24 -35.50 -0.43
CA VAL A 19 -8.24 -35.15 -1.46
C VAL A 19 -8.96 -33.83 -1.15
N LEU A 20 -9.32 -33.59 0.11
CA LEU A 20 -10.06 -32.41 0.52
C LEU A 20 -9.25 -31.11 0.44
N VAL A 21 -7.98 -31.13 0.81
CA VAL A 21 -7.13 -29.95 0.79
C VAL A 21 -6.94 -29.36 -0.62
N PRO A 22 -6.60 -30.15 -1.66
CA PRO A 22 -6.52 -29.61 -3.01
C PRO A 22 -7.89 -29.24 -3.60
N LEU A 23 -8.97 -29.90 -3.19
CA LEU A 23 -10.32 -29.59 -3.64
C LEU A 23 -10.81 -28.23 -3.07
N VAL A 24 -10.60 -27.99 -1.79
CA VAL A 24 -10.95 -26.71 -1.15
C VAL A 24 -9.99 -25.61 -1.61
N GLY A 25 -8.70 -25.88 -1.68
CA GLY A 25 -7.71 -24.93 -2.19
C GLY A 25 -7.95 -24.57 -3.67
N GLY A 26 -8.30 -25.55 -4.49
CA GLY A 26 -8.63 -25.36 -5.90
C GLY A 26 -9.90 -24.55 -6.11
N THR A 27 -10.96 -24.79 -5.31
CA THR A 27 -12.21 -24.02 -5.41
C THR A 27 -12.04 -22.57 -4.99
N VAL A 28 -11.20 -22.28 -3.97
CA VAL A 28 -10.90 -20.91 -3.53
C VAL A 28 -10.07 -20.17 -4.58
N LEU A 29 -9.11 -20.84 -5.22
CA LEU A 29 -8.32 -20.23 -6.31
C LEU A 29 -9.17 -20.00 -7.57
N LEU A 30 -10.02 -20.95 -7.93
CA LEU A 30 -10.91 -20.83 -9.09
C LEU A 30 -11.98 -19.76 -8.87
N SER A 31 -12.57 -19.67 -7.68
CA SER A 31 -13.55 -18.63 -7.37
C SER A 31 -12.94 -17.23 -7.38
N ARG A 32 -11.69 -17.07 -6.92
CA ARG A 32 -10.96 -15.79 -7.05
C ARG A 32 -10.63 -15.44 -8.50
N GLN A 33 -10.25 -16.41 -9.33
CA GLN A 33 -10.02 -16.18 -10.76
C GLN A 33 -11.32 -15.87 -11.50
N GLN A 34 -12.42 -16.56 -11.16
CA GLN A 34 -13.72 -16.28 -11.75
C GLN A 34 -14.27 -14.92 -11.34
N LEU A 35 -14.10 -14.52 -10.08
CA LEU A 35 -14.48 -13.17 -9.61
C LEU A 35 -13.68 -12.08 -10.34
N ARG A 36 -12.37 -12.29 -10.50
CA ARG A 36 -11.52 -11.37 -11.28
C ARG A 36 -11.90 -11.30 -12.75
N THR A 37 -12.25 -12.43 -13.37
CA THR A 37 -12.71 -12.45 -14.77
C THR A 37 -14.11 -11.86 -14.93
N GLN A 38 -15.01 -12.08 -13.98
CA GLN A 38 -16.35 -11.47 -13.99
C GLN A 38 -16.31 -9.96 -13.77
N LEU A 39 -15.49 -9.49 -12.83
CA LEU A 39 -15.28 -8.05 -12.63
C LEU A 39 -14.62 -7.39 -13.85
N ARG A 40 -13.64 -8.05 -14.49
CA ARG A 40 -13.06 -7.58 -15.76
C ARG A 40 -14.06 -7.59 -16.92
N GLN A 41 -14.95 -8.58 -16.97
CA GLN A 41 -15.99 -8.66 -17.99
C GLN A 41 -17.12 -7.66 -17.73
N ALA A 42 -17.53 -7.46 -16.49
CA ALA A 42 -18.50 -6.44 -16.12
C ALA A 42 -17.97 -5.03 -16.44
N ALA A 43 -16.73 -4.74 -16.07
CA ALA A 43 -16.06 -3.49 -16.43
C ALA A 43 -15.92 -3.29 -17.96
N ARG A 44 -15.76 -4.39 -18.73
CA ARG A 44 -15.69 -4.31 -20.21
C ARG A 44 -17.04 -4.24 -20.90
N SER A 45 -18.09 -4.83 -20.34
CA SER A 45 -19.41 -4.86 -20.98
C SER A 45 -20.22 -3.57 -20.80
N GLU A 46 -19.89 -2.76 -19.78
CA GLU A 46 -20.44 -1.41 -19.65
C GLU A 46 -19.71 -0.37 -20.50
N SER A 47 -18.55 -0.73 -21.05
CA SER A 47 -17.68 0.18 -21.77
C SER A 47 -17.79 0.01 -23.27
N GLY A 48 -18.88 0.50 -23.86
CA GLY A 48 -18.81 1.12 -25.18
C GLY A 48 -18.09 2.47 -25.09
N VAL A 49 -17.00 2.55 -24.28
CA VAL A 49 -16.31 3.80 -23.99
C VAL A 49 -15.41 4.13 -25.17
N PRO A 50 -15.59 5.31 -25.80
CA PRO A 50 -14.60 5.82 -26.76
C PRO A 50 -13.23 5.88 -26.05
N ILE A 51 -12.17 5.48 -26.74
CA ILE A 51 -10.79 5.61 -26.25
C ILE A 51 -10.60 7.07 -25.84
N GLN A 52 -10.70 7.34 -24.55
CA GLN A 52 -10.44 8.67 -24.03
C GLN A 52 -8.92 8.80 -23.93
N LEU A 53 -8.35 9.68 -24.72
CA LEU A 53 -6.97 10.08 -24.55
C LEU A 53 -6.80 10.69 -23.15
N PRO A 54 -5.71 10.39 -22.44
CA PRO A 54 -5.46 10.95 -21.13
C PRO A 54 -5.39 12.47 -21.25
N ARG A 55 -6.09 13.15 -20.33
CA ARG A 55 -6.04 14.60 -20.22
C ARG A 55 -4.96 14.98 -19.23
N THR A 56 -4.44 16.18 -19.30
CA THR A 56 -3.53 16.72 -18.30
C THR A 56 -4.16 16.77 -16.89
N THR A 57 -5.49 16.76 -16.82
CA THR A 57 -6.28 16.66 -15.58
C THR A 57 -6.37 15.25 -15.02
N ASP A 58 -5.94 14.22 -15.75
CA ASP A 58 -5.93 12.85 -15.31
C ASP A 58 -4.60 12.52 -14.58
N GLN A 59 -4.20 13.45 -13.73
CA GLN A 59 -3.07 13.33 -12.82
C GLN A 59 -3.56 13.61 -11.41
N LEU A 60 -3.21 12.74 -10.47
CA LEU A 60 -3.57 12.91 -9.08
C LEU A 60 -2.37 12.60 -8.20
N THR A 61 -2.03 13.54 -7.32
CA THR A 61 -1.02 13.32 -6.28
C THR A 61 -1.71 13.31 -4.93
N VAL A 62 -1.49 12.24 -4.16
CA VAL A 62 -2.12 12.06 -2.85
C VAL A 62 -1.07 11.67 -1.81
N LEU A 63 -1.06 12.40 -0.70
CA LEU A 63 -0.35 11.98 0.50
C LEU A 63 -1.20 10.98 1.27
N LEU A 64 -0.81 9.73 1.30
CA LEU A 64 -1.42 8.67 2.09
C LEU A 64 -0.78 8.67 3.48
N CYS A 65 -1.60 8.77 4.52
CA CYS A 65 -1.16 8.70 5.91
C CYS A 65 -1.86 7.52 6.61
N VAL A 66 -1.10 6.66 7.26
CA VAL A 66 -1.64 5.67 8.20
C VAL A 66 -1.37 6.18 9.60
N SER A 67 -2.43 6.45 10.37
CA SER A 67 -2.31 6.97 11.73
C SER A 67 -1.88 5.90 12.72
N GLY A 68 -1.44 6.31 13.89
CA GLY A 68 -1.01 5.42 14.99
C GLY A 68 0.18 6.00 15.73
N GLU A 69 0.72 5.24 16.68
CA GLU A 69 1.94 5.63 17.42
C GLU A 69 3.14 5.74 16.47
N GLN A 70 3.16 4.90 15.46
CA GLN A 70 4.18 4.87 14.41
C GLN A 70 3.54 5.21 13.05
N PRO A 71 3.27 6.50 12.75
CA PRO A 71 2.56 6.88 11.54
C PRO A 71 3.37 6.56 10.28
N GLY A 72 2.67 6.11 9.25
CA GLY A 72 3.25 5.79 7.95
C GLY A 72 2.84 6.81 6.90
N PHE A 73 3.77 7.18 6.00
CA PHE A 73 3.54 8.18 4.96
C PHE A 73 3.97 7.66 3.60
N VAL A 74 3.11 7.83 2.60
CA VAL A 74 3.40 7.49 1.19
C VAL A 74 2.83 8.59 0.30
N LEU A 75 3.64 9.14 -0.59
CA LEU A 75 3.18 10.00 -1.67
C LEU A 75 2.88 9.13 -2.90
N ALA A 76 1.65 9.16 -3.36
CA ALA A 76 1.19 8.46 -4.53
C ALA A 76 1.00 9.45 -5.70
N TYR A 77 1.73 9.22 -6.77
CA TYR A 77 1.63 9.96 -8.03
C TYR A 77 0.98 9.06 -9.07
N LEU A 78 -0.25 9.37 -9.43
CA LEU A 78 -1.01 8.70 -10.49
C LEU A 78 -0.94 9.58 -11.72
N ASN A 79 -0.35 9.10 -12.80
CA ASN A 79 -0.15 9.90 -14.01
C ASN A 79 -0.59 9.12 -15.24
N ALA A 80 -1.81 9.40 -15.72
CA ALA A 80 -2.36 8.76 -16.90
C ALA A 80 -1.60 9.17 -18.18
N SER A 81 -1.13 10.42 -18.29
CA SER A 81 -0.41 10.88 -19.47
C SER A 81 0.94 10.19 -19.68
N GLN A 82 1.59 9.78 -18.59
CA GLN A 82 2.85 9.02 -18.62
C GLN A 82 2.63 7.51 -18.46
N ASN A 83 1.38 7.08 -18.27
CA ASN A 83 1.01 5.71 -18.02
C ASN A 83 1.83 5.07 -16.87
N CYS A 84 1.92 5.78 -15.75
CA CYS A 84 2.69 5.30 -14.60
C CYS A 84 2.01 5.62 -13.26
N VAL A 85 2.30 4.76 -12.28
CA VAL A 85 2.05 4.97 -10.86
C VAL A 85 3.38 4.99 -10.14
N HIS A 86 3.68 6.09 -9.48
CA HIS A 86 4.91 6.23 -8.71
C HIS A 86 4.60 6.47 -7.25
N LEU A 87 5.16 5.66 -6.36
CA LEU A 87 5.00 5.78 -4.93
C LEU A 87 6.32 6.13 -4.27
N LEU A 88 6.30 7.16 -3.43
CA LEU A 88 7.42 7.51 -2.57
C LEU A 88 7.04 7.25 -1.11
N SER A 89 7.66 6.26 -0.50
CA SER A 89 7.54 6.03 0.94
C SER A 89 8.40 7.03 1.70
N VAL A 90 7.74 7.90 2.47
CA VAL A 90 8.40 9.00 3.19
C VAL A 90 8.75 8.54 4.61
N PRO A 91 10.04 8.67 5.04
CA PRO A 91 10.42 8.38 6.42
C PRO A 91 9.69 9.29 7.41
N ALA A 92 9.16 8.72 8.49
CA ALA A 92 8.44 9.48 9.52
C ALA A 92 9.31 10.52 10.26
N VAL A 93 10.63 10.31 10.23
CA VAL A 93 11.65 11.22 10.80
C VAL A 93 12.13 12.28 9.81
N LEU A 94 11.51 12.38 8.61
CA LEU A 94 11.85 13.45 7.67
C LEU A 94 11.69 14.81 8.35
N THR A 95 12.75 15.60 8.27
CA THR A 95 12.76 16.97 8.78
C THR A 95 11.92 17.87 7.89
N VAL A 96 10.92 18.51 8.49
CA VAL A 96 9.98 19.40 7.81
C VAL A 96 9.80 20.70 8.60
N PRO A 97 9.50 21.81 7.92
CA PRO A 97 9.19 23.07 8.60
C PRO A 97 7.85 23.00 9.32
N PHE A 98 7.83 23.44 10.57
CA PHE A 98 6.63 23.52 11.40
C PHE A 98 6.65 24.78 12.25
N ALA A 99 5.78 25.74 11.93
CA ALA A 99 5.82 27.11 12.46
C ALA A 99 7.18 27.78 12.18
N GLU A 100 7.93 28.17 13.20
CA GLU A 100 9.24 28.82 13.10
C GLU A 100 10.42 27.85 13.31
N GLU A 101 10.11 26.56 13.53
CA GLU A 101 11.10 25.53 13.83
C GLU A 101 11.04 24.38 12.81
N GLU A 102 12.04 23.53 12.84
CA GLU A 102 12.03 22.26 12.13
C GLU A 102 11.62 21.12 13.07
N THR A 103 10.84 20.17 12.56
CA THR A 103 10.42 19.00 13.32
C THR A 103 10.39 17.76 12.42
N SER A 104 10.19 16.58 13.02
CA SER A 104 9.93 15.38 12.21
C SER A 104 8.51 15.36 11.66
N LEU A 105 8.33 14.74 10.50
CA LEU A 105 7.01 14.58 9.85
C LEU A 105 6.00 13.88 10.80
N ALA A 106 6.46 12.90 11.58
CA ALA A 106 5.62 12.23 12.59
C ALA A 106 5.12 13.19 13.68
N ARG A 107 5.99 14.08 14.18
CA ARG A 107 5.61 15.09 15.17
C ARG A 107 4.68 16.15 14.56
N CYS A 108 4.95 16.56 13.33
CA CYS A 108 4.06 17.46 12.59
C CYS A 108 2.66 16.83 12.45
N TYR A 109 2.58 15.54 12.12
CA TYR A 109 1.33 14.79 12.02
C TYR A 109 0.60 14.72 13.36
N ALA A 110 1.28 14.38 14.43
CA ALA A 110 0.71 14.29 15.77
C ALA A 110 0.19 15.64 16.28
N ALA A 111 0.88 16.73 15.95
CA ALA A 111 0.52 18.09 16.40
C ALA A 111 -0.61 18.74 15.59
N ALA A 112 -0.65 18.54 14.27
CA ALA A 112 -1.51 19.30 13.37
C ALA A 112 -2.18 18.48 12.24
N GLY A 113 -1.99 17.17 12.25
CA GLY A 113 -2.67 16.25 11.33
C GLY A 113 -2.17 16.25 9.88
N PRO A 114 -2.87 15.53 8.98
CA PRO A 114 -2.39 15.26 7.63
C PRO A 114 -2.36 16.49 6.72
N ALA A 115 -3.26 17.45 6.90
CA ALA A 115 -3.28 18.69 6.13
C ALA A 115 -1.96 19.46 6.27
N ARG A 116 -1.50 19.62 7.52
CA ARG A 116 -0.26 20.31 7.80
C ARG A 116 0.97 19.53 7.30
N CYS A 117 0.94 18.19 7.39
CA CYS A 117 2.00 17.37 6.81
C CYS A 117 2.11 17.57 5.29
N ARG A 118 0.99 17.63 4.58
CA ARG A 118 0.99 17.92 3.13
C ARG A 118 1.62 19.28 2.84
N GLU A 119 1.24 20.34 3.59
CA GLU A 119 1.81 21.69 3.42
C GLU A 119 3.32 21.70 3.70
N ALA A 120 3.75 21.06 4.77
CA ALA A 120 5.15 20.96 5.13
C ALA A 120 5.96 20.18 4.07
N LEU A 121 5.41 19.05 3.57
CA LEU A 121 6.02 18.27 2.48
C LEU A 121 6.10 19.08 1.18
N ALA A 122 5.10 19.90 0.86
CA ALA A 122 5.13 20.75 -0.32
C ALA A 122 6.30 21.74 -0.33
N GLN A 123 6.73 22.19 0.85
CA GLN A 123 7.91 23.08 0.99
C GLN A 123 9.22 22.32 0.79
N VAL A 124 9.28 21.04 1.16
CA VAL A 124 10.50 20.24 1.11
C VAL A 124 10.66 19.54 -0.24
N LEU A 125 9.55 19.07 -0.84
CA LEU A 125 9.56 18.21 -2.03
C LEU A 125 9.04 18.88 -3.30
N ALA A 126 8.70 20.17 -3.25
CA ALA A 126 8.10 20.88 -4.38
C ALA A 126 6.91 20.12 -5.00
N LEU A 127 5.97 19.69 -4.15
CA LEU A 127 4.82 18.90 -4.58
C LEU A 127 3.96 19.67 -5.61
N PRO A 128 3.30 18.97 -6.56
CA PRO A 128 2.40 19.59 -7.50
C PRO A 128 1.29 20.37 -6.81
N GLU A 129 0.88 21.49 -7.40
CA GLU A 129 -0.34 22.19 -6.98
C GLU A 129 -1.53 21.23 -7.07
N GLY A 130 -2.40 21.25 -6.04
CA GLY A 130 -3.54 20.34 -5.97
C GLY A 130 -3.24 18.97 -5.38
N THR A 131 -2.04 18.74 -4.84
CA THR A 131 -1.77 17.55 -4.03
C THR A 131 -2.79 17.41 -2.90
N ARG A 132 -3.44 16.28 -2.81
CA ARG A 132 -4.45 15.95 -1.80
C ARG A 132 -3.83 15.11 -0.68
N TYR A 133 -4.60 14.94 0.41
CA TYR A 133 -4.23 13.97 1.44
C TYR A 133 -5.38 13.01 1.73
N LEU A 134 -5.02 11.82 2.18
CA LEU A 134 -5.91 10.77 2.63
C LEU A 134 -5.28 10.08 3.84
N ALA A 135 -5.90 10.23 4.99
CA ALA A 135 -5.45 9.61 6.22
C ALA A 135 -6.50 8.66 6.78
N PHE A 136 -6.05 7.48 7.19
CA PHE A 136 -6.88 6.42 7.75
C PHE A 136 -6.21 5.79 8.97
N SER A 137 -7.04 5.25 9.86
CA SER A 137 -6.57 4.37 10.92
C SER A 137 -6.17 3.00 10.36
N PRO A 138 -5.34 2.24 11.08
CA PRO A 138 -5.00 0.87 10.69
C PRO A 138 -6.21 -0.01 10.40
N ASP A 139 -7.26 0.08 11.23
CA ASP A 139 -8.50 -0.70 11.08
C ASP A 139 -9.26 -0.35 9.80
N VAL A 140 -9.27 0.92 9.41
CA VAL A 140 -9.89 1.37 8.17
C VAL A 140 -9.08 0.90 6.97
N LEU A 141 -7.74 0.99 7.04
CA LEU A 141 -6.85 0.47 6.02
C LEU A 141 -7.07 -1.03 5.82
N GLU A 142 -7.09 -1.80 6.90
CA GLU A 142 -7.31 -3.25 6.85
C GLU A 142 -8.68 -3.59 6.25
N ARG A 143 -9.74 -2.88 6.65
CA ARG A 143 -11.09 -3.07 6.12
C ARG A 143 -11.17 -2.81 4.61
N ILE A 144 -10.50 -1.76 4.13
CA ILE A 144 -10.44 -1.45 2.69
C ILE A 144 -9.61 -2.51 1.98
N ALA A 145 -8.44 -2.84 2.51
CA ALA A 145 -7.48 -3.75 1.90
C ALA A 145 -7.95 -5.23 1.92
N SER A 146 -8.77 -5.64 2.89
CA SER A 146 -9.32 -7.01 2.99
C SER A 146 -10.10 -7.43 1.75
N ARG A 147 -10.60 -6.48 0.97
CA ARG A 147 -11.31 -6.73 -0.31
C ARG A 147 -10.38 -7.31 -1.38
N TYR A 148 -9.08 -7.03 -1.29
CA TYR A 148 -8.07 -7.49 -2.26
C TYR A 148 -7.37 -8.77 -1.81
N GLY A 149 -7.47 -9.10 -0.52
CA GLY A 149 -6.83 -10.26 0.10
C GLY A 149 -5.35 -10.01 0.43
N PRO A 150 -4.61 -11.07 0.80
CA PRO A 150 -3.21 -10.95 1.17
C PRO A 150 -2.34 -10.50 0.00
N VAL A 151 -1.41 -9.57 0.27
CA VAL A 151 -0.42 -9.09 -0.70
C VAL A 151 0.75 -10.06 -0.73
N ARG A 152 1.18 -10.46 -1.92
CA ARG A 152 2.37 -11.31 -2.12
C ARG A 152 3.61 -10.44 -2.24
N VAL A 153 4.30 -10.25 -1.14
CA VAL A 153 5.46 -9.36 -1.04
C VAL A 153 6.75 -10.12 -0.79
N GLY A 154 7.83 -9.64 -1.41
CA GLY A 154 9.20 -10.04 -1.12
C GLY A 154 10.03 -8.81 -0.72
N PHE A 155 10.75 -8.90 0.40
CA PHE A 155 11.54 -7.79 0.93
C PHE A 155 13.01 -7.81 0.49
N THR A 156 13.33 -8.50 -0.59
CA THR A 156 14.72 -8.77 -1.02
C THR A 156 15.57 -7.52 -1.23
N GLY A 157 14.97 -6.42 -1.67
CA GLY A 157 15.69 -5.15 -1.88
C GLY A 157 15.68 -4.22 -0.66
N ALA A 158 14.81 -4.47 0.32
CA ALA A 158 14.59 -3.61 1.47
C ALA A 158 15.32 -4.07 2.73
N LEU A 159 15.29 -5.38 3.01
CA LEU A 159 15.78 -5.98 4.25
C LEU A 159 16.65 -7.21 3.96
N THR A 160 17.62 -7.50 4.85
CA THR A 160 18.41 -8.72 4.82
C THR A 160 17.62 -9.89 5.40
N GLU A 161 18.10 -11.12 5.17
CA GLU A 161 17.44 -12.31 5.71
C GLU A 161 17.51 -12.36 7.24
N GLU A 162 18.63 -11.94 7.83
CA GLU A 162 18.82 -11.88 9.28
C GLU A 162 17.88 -10.87 9.93
N GLU A 163 17.66 -9.73 9.29
CA GLU A 163 16.72 -8.72 9.76
C GLU A 163 15.27 -9.24 9.70
N LEU A 164 14.89 -9.87 8.59
CA LEU A 164 13.55 -10.46 8.45
C LEU A 164 13.31 -11.57 9.47
N ALA A 165 14.31 -12.42 9.73
CA ALA A 165 14.22 -13.52 10.69
C ALA A 165 13.92 -13.02 12.12
N ARG A 166 14.41 -11.83 12.53
CA ARG A 166 14.09 -11.22 13.83
C ARG A 166 12.60 -11.01 14.05
N TYR A 167 11.85 -10.80 12.97
CA TYR A 167 10.41 -10.57 12.99
C TYR A 167 9.61 -11.79 12.49
N GLY A 168 10.24 -12.99 12.44
CA GLY A 168 9.58 -14.20 11.96
C GLY A 168 9.21 -14.15 10.47
N ARG A 169 9.88 -13.30 9.69
CA ARG A 169 9.68 -13.15 8.24
C ARG A 169 10.85 -13.80 7.47
N SER A 170 10.65 -14.04 6.18
CA SER A 170 11.67 -14.58 5.27
C SER A 170 11.79 -13.73 4.00
N ARG A 171 12.89 -13.90 3.27
CA ARG A 171 13.08 -13.25 1.94
C ARG A 171 12.19 -13.82 0.86
N ALA A 172 11.69 -15.03 1.04
CA ALA A 172 10.76 -15.63 0.08
C ALA A 172 9.48 -14.80 -0.02
N VAL A 173 8.91 -14.76 -1.22
CA VAL A 173 7.62 -14.10 -1.44
C VAL A 173 6.56 -14.77 -0.57
N GLN A 174 5.93 -14.02 0.28
CA GLN A 174 4.91 -14.49 1.21
C GLN A 174 3.63 -13.65 1.09
N GLY A 175 2.49 -14.28 1.36
CA GLY A 175 1.22 -13.56 1.46
C GLY A 175 1.11 -12.94 2.85
N ILE A 176 0.88 -11.62 2.90
CA ILE A 176 0.72 -10.89 4.16
C ILE A 176 -0.56 -10.05 4.09
N SER A 177 -1.37 -10.07 5.16
CA SER A 177 -2.55 -9.20 5.26
C SER A 177 -2.13 -7.74 5.43
N ALA A 178 -3.05 -6.80 5.21
CA ALA A 178 -2.75 -5.39 5.45
C ALA A 178 -2.48 -5.09 6.92
N GLY A 179 -3.18 -5.76 7.84
CA GLY A 179 -2.94 -5.65 9.28
C GLY A 179 -1.56 -6.14 9.66
N ASP A 180 -1.18 -7.37 9.22
CA ASP A 180 0.16 -7.91 9.47
C ASP A 180 1.27 -7.08 8.85
N ALA A 181 1.04 -6.49 7.66
CA ALA A 181 1.99 -5.61 7.01
C ALA A 181 2.17 -4.31 7.79
N HIS A 182 1.07 -3.73 8.27
CA HIS A 182 1.10 -2.52 9.10
C HIS A 182 1.83 -2.78 10.42
N GLU A 183 1.48 -3.86 11.14
CA GLU A 183 2.15 -4.23 12.38
C GLU A 183 3.64 -4.43 12.20
N PHE A 184 4.04 -5.18 11.18
CA PHE A 184 5.44 -5.39 10.84
C PHE A 184 6.18 -4.08 10.57
N LEU A 185 5.58 -3.16 9.79
CA LEU A 185 6.18 -1.85 9.50
C LEU A 185 6.28 -0.97 10.75
N CYS A 186 5.33 -1.05 11.68
CA CYS A 186 5.39 -0.37 12.96
C CYS A 186 6.52 -0.92 13.84
N GLN A 187 6.69 -2.23 13.90
CA GLN A 187 7.80 -2.88 14.62
C GLN A 187 9.16 -2.44 14.07
N LEU A 188 9.32 -2.42 12.73
CA LEU A 188 10.54 -1.91 12.09
C LEU A 188 10.80 -0.43 12.41
N GLN A 189 9.74 0.39 12.46
CA GLN A 189 9.86 1.82 12.73
C GLN A 189 10.18 2.12 14.19
N ALA A 190 9.75 1.28 15.12
CA ALA A 190 10.02 1.38 16.55
C ALA A 190 11.42 0.87 16.94
N ASP A 191 12.03 0.03 16.11
CA ASP A 191 13.36 -0.54 16.40
C ASP A 191 14.46 0.45 16.01
N GLU A 192 15.15 1.00 17.02
CA GLU A 192 16.26 1.95 16.85
C GLU A 192 17.45 1.37 16.06
N ALA A 193 17.57 0.04 15.98
CA ALA A 193 18.60 -0.62 15.18
C ALA A 193 18.36 -0.48 13.67
N PHE A 194 17.11 -0.11 13.27
CA PHE A 194 16.76 0.06 11.86
C PHE A 194 16.87 1.51 11.40
N SER A 195 17.55 1.69 10.29
CA SER A 195 17.55 2.98 9.61
C SER A 195 16.14 3.32 9.09
N PRO A 196 15.64 4.55 9.28
CA PRO A 196 14.36 5.00 8.73
C PRO A 196 14.22 4.82 7.22
N VAL A 197 15.35 4.84 6.49
CA VAL A 197 15.40 4.58 5.05
C VAL A 197 14.98 3.14 4.75
N ARG A 198 15.43 2.17 5.56
CA ARG A 198 15.10 0.75 5.37
C ARG A 198 13.63 0.46 5.69
N THR A 199 13.11 1.09 6.73
CA THR A 199 11.67 1.02 7.05
C THR A 199 10.83 1.61 5.91
N ALA A 200 11.25 2.75 5.35
CA ALA A 200 10.58 3.34 4.19
C ALA A 200 10.69 2.45 2.95
N ALA A 201 11.83 1.78 2.73
CA ALA A 201 12.00 0.83 1.63
C ALA A 201 11.12 -0.42 1.81
N ALA A 202 11.00 -0.94 3.02
CA ALA A 202 10.08 -2.05 3.32
C ALA A 202 8.61 -1.65 3.07
N ARG A 203 8.21 -0.44 3.47
CA ARG A 203 6.88 0.10 3.18
C ARG A 203 6.65 0.25 1.67
N ALA A 204 7.64 0.76 0.94
CA ALA A 204 7.56 0.85 -0.52
C ALA A 204 7.37 -0.53 -1.16
N ALA A 205 8.09 -1.57 -0.68
CA ALA A 205 7.94 -2.92 -1.20
C ALA A 205 6.53 -3.49 -1.01
N VAL A 206 5.87 -3.22 0.12
CA VAL A 206 4.47 -3.63 0.36
C VAL A 206 3.52 -2.92 -0.62
N TRP A 207 3.66 -1.62 -0.78
CA TRP A 207 2.80 -0.85 -1.69
C TRP A 207 3.05 -1.19 -3.17
N ASP A 208 4.30 -1.43 -3.57
CA ASP A 208 4.63 -1.91 -4.93
C ASP A 208 3.96 -3.25 -5.22
N ALA A 209 4.09 -4.19 -4.29
CA ALA A 209 3.49 -5.51 -4.42
C ALA A 209 1.96 -5.45 -4.50
N PHE A 210 1.32 -4.62 -3.67
CA PHE A 210 -0.12 -4.39 -3.69
C PHE A 210 -0.58 -3.84 -5.04
N LEU A 211 0.03 -2.77 -5.52
CA LEU A 211 -0.37 -2.16 -6.78
C LEU A 211 -0.14 -3.08 -7.98
N ARG A 212 0.99 -3.77 -8.04
CA ARG A 212 1.25 -4.75 -9.13
C ARG A 212 0.27 -5.91 -9.12
N GLN A 213 -0.20 -6.31 -7.94
CA GLN A 213 -1.14 -7.42 -7.81
C GLN A 213 -2.57 -7.02 -8.15
N ASP A 214 -2.99 -5.82 -7.75
CA ASP A 214 -4.41 -5.47 -7.68
C ASP A 214 -4.79 -4.20 -8.47
N LEU A 215 -3.87 -3.61 -9.25
CA LEU A 215 -4.13 -2.39 -10.05
C LEU A 215 -5.38 -2.54 -10.92
N ASP A 216 -5.60 -3.70 -11.51
CA ASP A 216 -6.76 -3.99 -12.37
C ASP A 216 -8.11 -3.97 -11.61
N LEU A 217 -8.08 -4.14 -10.28
CA LEU A 217 -9.27 -4.15 -9.44
C LEU A 217 -9.58 -2.79 -8.80
N LEU A 218 -8.55 -1.95 -8.68
CA LEU A 218 -8.66 -0.66 -8.00
C LEU A 218 -9.74 0.26 -8.59
N PRO A 219 -9.88 0.43 -9.92
CA PRO A 219 -10.87 1.34 -10.48
C PRO A 219 -12.30 1.02 -10.04
N ALA A 220 -12.63 -0.28 -10.04
CA ALA A 220 -13.99 -0.74 -9.72
C ALA A 220 -14.29 -0.81 -8.21
N THR A 221 -13.28 -0.68 -7.35
CA THR A 221 -13.47 -0.99 -5.93
C THR A 221 -12.98 0.08 -4.98
N LEU A 222 -11.86 0.74 -5.28
CA LEU A 222 -11.23 1.68 -4.36
C LEU A 222 -12.04 2.97 -4.17
N PRO A 223 -12.53 3.65 -5.22
CA PRO A 223 -13.30 4.88 -5.06
C PRO A 223 -14.55 4.68 -4.19
N ASP A 224 -15.28 3.59 -4.41
CA ASP A 224 -16.47 3.25 -3.63
C ASP A 224 -16.12 2.86 -2.19
N ALA A 225 -15.03 2.14 -1.99
CA ALA A 225 -14.55 1.80 -0.64
C ALA A 225 -14.18 3.04 0.16
N LEU A 226 -13.53 4.02 -0.47
CA LEU A 226 -13.18 5.30 0.14
C LEU A 226 -14.43 6.13 0.43
N ARG A 227 -15.38 6.24 -0.51
CA ARG A 227 -16.67 6.94 -0.30
C ARG A 227 -17.45 6.31 0.86
N ALA A 228 -17.54 4.98 0.91
CA ALA A 228 -18.23 4.26 1.98
C ALA A 228 -17.55 4.42 3.35
N SER A 229 -16.26 4.66 3.38
CA SER A 229 -15.48 4.88 4.61
C SER A 229 -15.27 6.36 4.95
N SER A 230 -15.88 7.29 4.22
CA SER A 230 -15.61 8.73 4.30
C SER A 230 -15.74 9.32 5.70
N SER A 231 -16.66 8.81 6.54
CA SER A 231 -16.81 9.24 7.93
C SER A 231 -15.67 8.82 8.86
N ALA A 232 -14.85 7.85 8.44
CA ALA A 232 -13.71 7.32 9.18
C ALA A 232 -12.36 7.72 8.55
N LEU A 233 -12.39 8.57 7.52
CA LEU A 233 -11.23 9.09 6.83
C LEU A 233 -11.06 10.58 7.14
N LEU A 234 -9.79 11.02 7.23
CA LEU A 234 -9.45 12.44 7.16
C LEU A 234 -8.90 12.71 5.76
N THR A 235 -9.60 13.52 4.98
CA THR A 235 -9.22 13.80 3.59
C THR A 235 -9.72 15.17 3.13
N ASP A 236 -9.05 15.76 2.18
CA ASP A 236 -9.49 16.92 1.41
C ASP A 236 -9.91 16.55 -0.03
N LEU A 237 -10.02 15.24 -0.33
CA LEU A 237 -10.56 14.78 -1.59
C LEU A 237 -12.02 15.22 -1.74
N THR A 238 -12.32 15.91 -2.82
CA THR A 238 -13.68 16.30 -3.19
C THR A 238 -14.37 15.23 -4.02
N ALA A 239 -15.66 15.36 -4.28
CA ALA A 239 -16.38 14.47 -5.19
C ALA A 239 -15.72 14.40 -6.58
N LEU A 240 -15.25 15.55 -7.08
CA LEU A 240 -14.54 15.61 -8.37
C LEU A 240 -13.19 14.88 -8.35
N ASP A 241 -12.49 14.91 -7.19
CA ASP A 241 -11.23 14.18 -7.04
C ASP A 241 -11.47 12.67 -7.00
N TYR A 242 -12.57 12.18 -6.42
CA TYR A 242 -12.95 10.76 -6.49
C TYR A 242 -13.27 10.31 -7.92
N ASP A 243 -13.97 11.14 -8.68
CA ASP A 243 -14.26 10.85 -10.09
C ASP A 243 -12.98 10.90 -10.94
N ALA A 244 -12.05 11.81 -10.63
CA ALA A 244 -10.74 11.86 -11.27
C ALA A 244 -9.89 10.64 -10.92
N LEU A 245 -9.91 10.20 -9.66
CA LEU A 245 -9.23 8.99 -9.20
C LEU A 245 -9.72 7.76 -9.95
N GLU A 246 -11.04 7.59 -10.05
CA GLU A 246 -11.68 6.47 -10.75
C GLU A 246 -11.23 6.41 -12.22
N ARG A 247 -11.37 7.52 -12.95
CA ARG A 247 -10.95 7.60 -14.37
C ARG A 247 -9.45 7.36 -14.55
N THR A 248 -8.63 7.95 -13.68
CA THR A 248 -7.18 7.79 -13.74
C THR A 248 -6.77 6.35 -13.51
N LEU A 249 -7.34 5.71 -12.49
CA LEU A 249 -7.09 4.29 -12.20
C LEU A 249 -7.57 3.38 -13.34
N GLU A 250 -8.75 3.67 -13.91
CA GLU A 250 -9.28 2.91 -15.06
C GLU A 250 -8.33 2.99 -16.27
N PHE A 251 -7.84 4.19 -16.58
CA PHE A 251 -6.86 4.35 -17.65
C PHE A 251 -5.58 3.56 -17.38
N LEU A 252 -5.00 3.70 -16.17
CA LEU A 252 -3.76 3.04 -15.78
C LEU A 252 -3.88 1.51 -15.79
N ALA A 253 -5.00 0.98 -15.29
CA ALA A 253 -5.29 -0.45 -15.29
C ALA A 253 -5.44 -1.00 -16.72
N ASN A 254 -6.20 -0.32 -17.58
CA ASN A 254 -6.46 -0.75 -18.95
C ASN A 254 -5.20 -0.68 -19.84
N ASN A 255 -4.25 0.18 -19.51
CA ASN A 255 -3.01 0.37 -20.28
C ASN A 255 -1.79 -0.30 -19.64
N SER A 256 -1.98 -1.18 -18.64
CA SER A 256 -0.90 -1.90 -17.96
C SER A 256 0.22 -0.95 -17.50
N ALA A 257 -0.17 0.06 -16.73
CA ALA A 257 0.72 1.13 -16.29
C ALA A 257 1.98 0.60 -15.58
N ALA A 258 3.08 1.29 -15.77
CA ALA A 258 4.30 1.02 -15.03
C ALA A 258 4.10 1.41 -13.56
N VAL A 259 4.33 0.46 -12.64
CA VAL A 259 4.31 0.68 -11.21
C VAL A 259 5.73 0.72 -10.68
N ALA A 260 6.06 1.77 -9.92
CA ALA A 260 7.34 1.90 -9.24
C ALA A 260 7.10 2.45 -7.83
N ALA A 261 7.66 1.79 -6.82
CA ALA A 261 7.65 2.26 -5.46
C ALA A 261 9.06 2.24 -4.87
N GLN A 262 9.42 3.32 -4.18
CA GLN A 262 10.73 3.46 -3.57
C GLN A 262 10.66 4.28 -2.30
N ALA A 263 11.69 4.15 -1.44
CA ALA A 263 11.90 5.09 -0.34
C ALA A 263 12.24 6.47 -0.91
N LEU A 264 11.78 7.53 -0.25
CA LEU A 264 12.18 8.89 -0.58
C LEU A 264 13.72 9.00 -0.49
N PRO A 265 14.41 9.43 -1.55
CA PRO A 265 15.86 9.62 -1.51
C PRO A 265 16.27 10.73 -0.54
N GLY A 266 17.28 10.47 0.26
CA GLY A 266 17.74 11.45 1.25
C GLY A 266 18.90 10.92 2.11
N GLN A 267 19.31 11.74 3.09
CA GLN A 267 20.40 11.41 4.00
C GLN A 267 19.88 11.28 5.44
N TRP A 268 20.21 10.16 6.05
CA TRP A 268 19.96 9.92 7.45
C TRP A 268 21.18 10.30 8.31
N ASN A 269 20.97 11.18 9.26
CA ASN A 269 21.97 11.51 10.27
C ASN A 269 21.58 10.86 11.60
N ALA A 270 22.24 9.75 11.94
CA ALA A 270 21.95 9.02 13.17
C ALA A 270 22.31 9.81 14.45
N ALA A 271 23.28 10.73 14.38
CA ALA A 271 23.69 11.52 15.54
C ALA A 271 22.64 12.56 15.95
N SER A 272 21.94 13.14 14.97
CA SER A 272 20.88 14.13 15.22
C SER A 272 19.47 13.53 15.18
N GLY A 273 19.32 12.29 14.72
CA GLY A 273 18.01 11.68 14.50
C GLY A 273 17.19 12.37 13.40
N THR A 274 17.86 12.98 12.41
CA THR A 274 17.21 13.75 11.34
C THR A 274 17.38 13.10 9.98
N TYR A 275 16.37 13.20 9.16
CA TYR A 275 16.39 12.79 7.76
C TYR A 275 16.13 13.99 6.86
N THR A 276 17.01 14.24 5.91
CA THR A 276 16.90 15.35 4.97
C THR A 276 16.88 14.86 3.53
N VAL A 277 16.09 15.51 2.69
CA VAL A 277 16.00 15.19 1.26
C VAL A 277 17.26 15.65 0.53
N THR A 278 17.74 14.84 -0.43
CA THR A 278 18.83 15.27 -1.32
C THR A 278 18.29 16.15 -2.45
N ASP A 279 19.09 17.13 -2.91
CA ASP A 279 18.65 18.08 -3.96
C ASP A 279 18.20 17.42 -5.28
N ALA A 280 18.62 16.19 -5.54
CA ALA A 280 18.16 15.40 -6.70
C ALA A 280 16.68 14.97 -6.63
N SER A 281 16.02 15.18 -5.49
CA SER A 281 14.62 14.79 -5.24
C SER A 281 13.66 16.00 -5.20
N ARG A 282 14.18 17.21 -5.43
CA ARG A 282 13.40 18.46 -5.48
C ARG A 282 12.84 18.76 -6.85
#